data_60abf6bd99447f1004c221483d7643a6
#
_entry.id   60abf6bd99447f1004c221483d7643a6
#
_cell.length_a   1.000
_cell.length_b   1.000
_cell.length_c   1.000
_cell.angle_alpha   90.00
_cell.angle_beta   90.00
_cell.angle_gamma   90.00
#
_symmetry.space_group_name_H-M   'P 1'
#
loop_
_entity.id
_entity.type
_entity.pdbx_description
1 polymer ?
#
loop_
_entity_poly.entity_id
_entity_poly.type
_entity_poly.pdbx_seq_one_letter_code
_entity_poly.pdbx_strand_id
1 'polypeptide(L)'
;TLHVPLTEENRHMIGAEEIASMKDHAVLINTSRGGLVDDKALAEAVASGKLLGAGLDVVEEEPLPAGHPLLTNPNIVVTPHIGGGTADIGDVIMPMLAEDIKTMAAGNLPIHTVNKEYLNK
;
A
#
# COMPACT_ATOMS: atom_id res chain seq x y z
N THR A 1 -3.00 -11.63 -4.00
CA THR A 1 -3.32 -10.31 -3.39
C THR A 1 -2.65 -10.17 -2.03
N LEU A 2 -2.20 -8.95 -1.70
CA LEU A 2 -1.44 -8.65 -0.47
C LEU A 2 -2.31 -7.85 0.50
N HIS A 3 -2.22 -8.21 1.81
CA HIS A 3 -3.04 -7.62 2.87
C HIS A 3 -2.25 -7.49 4.19
N VAL A 4 -0.96 -7.18 4.11
CA VAL A 4 -0.07 -7.03 5.27
C VAL A 4 0.52 -5.61 5.33
N PRO A 5 0.86 -5.08 6.51
CA PRO A 5 1.61 -3.83 6.60
C PRO A 5 3.04 -4.03 6.08
N LEU A 6 3.66 -2.95 5.63
CA LEU A 6 5.09 -2.96 5.28
C LEU A 6 5.93 -2.86 6.57
N THR A 7 6.93 -3.73 6.67
CA THR A 7 8.00 -3.68 7.67
C THR A 7 9.35 -3.83 6.98
N GLU A 8 10.44 -3.64 7.70
CA GLU A 8 11.78 -3.87 7.12
C GLU A 8 11.99 -5.34 6.71
N GLU A 9 11.40 -6.28 7.46
CA GLU A 9 11.56 -7.72 7.22
C GLU A 9 10.79 -8.21 5.98
N ASN A 10 9.70 -7.52 5.62
CA ASN A 10 8.87 -7.93 4.48
C ASN A 10 8.98 -7.01 3.25
N ARG A 11 9.95 -6.08 3.27
CA ARG A 11 10.25 -5.29 2.08
C ARG A 11 10.62 -6.21 0.92
N HIS A 12 10.01 -5.98 -0.25
CA HIS A 12 10.16 -6.82 -1.45
C HIS A 12 9.89 -8.30 -1.19
N MET A 13 8.96 -8.62 -0.27
CA MET A 13 8.54 -10.00 -0.03
C MET A 13 8.00 -10.69 -1.30
N ILE A 14 7.61 -9.92 -2.29
CA ILE A 14 7.30 -10.37 -3.64
C ILE A 14 8.33 -9.75 -4.58
N GLY A 15 9.47 -10.39 -4.69
CA GLY A 15 10.54 -10.06 -5.61
C GLY A 15 10.57 -10.96 -6.84
N ALA A 16 11.66 -10.91 -7.58
CA ALA A 16 11.82 -11.67 -8.83
C ALA A 16 11.71 -13.18 -8.63
N GLU A 17 12.22 -13.72 -7.51
CA GLU A 17 12.21 -15.17 -7.22
C GLU A 17 10.78 -15.64 -6.91
N GLU A 18 10.03 -14.90 -6.09
CA GLU A 18 8.64 -15.20 -5.76
C GLU A 18 7.76 -15.12 -7.01
N ILE A 19 7.94 -14.08 -7.82
CA ILE A 19 7.23 -13.94 -9.10
C ILE A 19 7.56 -15.11 -10.04
N ALA A 20 8.81 -15.51 -10.15
CA ALA A 20 9.20 -16.64 -10.97
C ALA A 20 8.54 -17.96 -10.52
N SER A 21 8.30 -18.12 -9.22
CA SER A 21 7.63 -19.30 -8.64
C SER A 21 6.11 -19.30 -8.83
N MET A 22 5.50 -18.17 -9.17
CA MET A 22 4.06 -18.08 -9.44
C MET A 22 3.68 -18.88 -10.69
N LYS A 23 2.40 -19.23 -10.78
CA LYS A 23 1.85 -19.80 -12.02
C LYS A 23 2.02 -18.83 -13.18
N ASP A 24 2.29 -19.35 -14.36
CA ASP A 24 2.30 -18.53 -15.57
C ASP A 24 0.94 -17.87 -15.76
N HIS A 25 0.96 -16.62 -16.21
CA HIS A 25 -0.23 -15.79 -16.41
C HIS A 25 -1.03 -15.50 -15.13
N ALA A 26 -0.42 -15.62 -13.95
CA ALA A 26 -1.05 -15.13 -12.73
C ALA A 26 -1.25 -13.61 -12.79
N VAL A 27 -2.19 -13.09 -11.99
CA VAL A 27 -2.41 -11.65 -11.78
C VAL A 27 -2.00 -11.31 -10.36
N LEU A 28 -1.21 -10.23 -10.19
CA LEU A 28 -0.82 -9.73 -8.89
C LEU A 28 -1.63 -8.48 -8.54
N ILE A 29 -2.18 -8.44 -7.32
CA ILE A 29 -2.92 -7.30 -6.80
C ILE A 29 -2.26 -6.81 -5.51
N ASN A 30 -1.91 -5.52 -5.44
CA ASN A 30 -1.42 -4.88 -4.23
C ASN A 30 -2.20 -3.59 -3.93
N THR A 31 -3.05 -3.65 -2.92
CA THR A 31 -3.78 -2.52 -2.37
C THR A 31 -3.39 -2.27 -0.91
N SER A 32 -2.23 -2.76 -0.50
CA SER A 32 -1.76 -2.76 0.88
C SER A 32 -0.74 -1.65 1.13
N ARG A 33 0.51 -1.91 0.77
CA ARG A 33 1.61 -0.93 0.84
C ARG A 33 2.58 -1.13 -0.33
N GLY A 34 3.09 -0.03 -0.87
CA GLY A 34 4.25 -0.03 -1.76
C GLY A 34 5.47 -0.64 -1.06
N GLY A 35 6.45 -1.11 -1.80
CA GLY A 35 7.62 -1.78 -1.24
C GLY A 35 7.40 -3.21 -0.73
N LEU A 36 6.16 -3.72 -0.67
CA LEU A 36 5.91 -5.16 -0.49
C LEU A 36 6.23 -5.94 -1.77
N VAL A 37 6.10 -5.30 -2.90
CA VAL A 37 6.45 -5.82 -4.23
C VAL A 37 7.64 -5.03 -4.73
N ASP A 38 8.59 -5.70 -5.37
CA ASP A 38 9.62 -5.05 -6.18
C ASP A 38 8.98 -4.58 -7.49
N ASP A 39 8.77 -3.27 -7.62
CA ASP A 39 8.08 -2.64 -8.75
C ASP A 39 8.78 -2.92 -10.08
N LYS A 40 10.13 -3.01 -10.07
CA LYS A 40 10.92 -3.31 -11.27
C LYS A 40 10.74 -4.77 -11.70
N ALA A 41 10.87 -5.70 -10.76
CA ALA A 41 10.68 -7.13 -11.02
C ALA A 41 9.25 -7.41 -11.52
N LEU A 42 8.26 -6.73 -10.96
CA LEU A 42 6.87 -6.83 -11.41
C LEU A 42 6.70 -6.33 -12.84
N ALA A 43 7.23 -5.16 -13.16
CA ALA A 43 7.13 -4.60 -14.51
C ALA A 43 7.78 -5.52 -15.56
N GLU A 44 8.96 -6.07 -15.26
CA GLU A 44 9.66 -7.03 -16.12
C GLU A 44 8.86 -8.33 -16.30
N ALA A 45 8.25 -8.85 -15.24
CA ALA A 45 7.46 -10.07 -15.29
C ALA A 45 6.17 -9.92 -16.13
N VAL A 46 5.51 -8.76 -16.06
CA VAL A 46 4.35 -8.49 -16.92
C VAL A 46 4.80 -8.25 -18.36
N ALA A 47 5.89 -7.54 -18.58
CA ALA A 47 6.42 -7.29 -19.91
C ALA A 47 6.87 -8.57 -20.63
N SER A 48 7.42 -9.54 -19.90
CA SER A 48 7.83 -10.84 -20.44
C SER A 48 6.66 -11.83 -20.63
N GLY A 49 5.47 -11.52 -20.10
CA GLY A 49 4.31 -12.42 -20.13
C GLY A 49 4.33 -13.51 -19.04
N LYS A 50 5.29 -13.48 -18.11
CA LYS A 50 5.27 -14.39 -16.94
C LYS A 50 4.03 -14.14 -16.10
N LEU A 51 3.68 -12.89 -15.84
CA LEU A 51 2.40 -12.49 -15.27
C LEU A 51 1.47 -11.95 -16.37
N LEU A 52 0.19 -12.25 -16.25
CA LEU A 52 -0.84 -11.71 -17.16
C LEU A 52 -1.02 -10.21 -16.97
N GLY A 53 -0.89 -9.72 -15.73
CA GLY A 53 -1.05 -8.32 -15.41
C GLY A 53 -0.95 -8.06 -13.90
N ALA A 54 -1.08 -6.80 -13.54
CA ALA A 54 -1.11 -6.37 -12.15
C ALA A 54 -2.10 -5.22 -11.91
N GLY A 55 -2.66 -5.16 -10.70
CA GLY A 55 -3.44 -4.04 -10.18
C GLY A 55 -2.80 -3.49 -8.91
N LEU A 56 -2.42 -2.22 -8.94
CA LEU A 56 -1.69 -1.57 -7.86
C LEU A 56 -2.42 -0.31 -7.42
N ASP A 57 -2.76 -0.21 -6.15
CA ASP A 57 -3.19 1.06 -5.55
C ASP A 57 -2.04 1.75 -4.79
N VAL A 58 -0.95 1.03 -4.61
CA VAL A 58 0.25 1.45 -3.90
C VAL A 58 1.51 1.00 -4.65
N VAL A 59 2.53 1.84 -4.63
CA VAL A 59 3.82 1.63 -5.31
C VAL A 59 4.96 2.11 -4.40
N GLU A 60 6.22 1.77 -4.74
CA GLU A 60 7.36 2.15 -3.89
C GLU A 60 7.57 3.65 -3.80
N GLU A 61 7.46 4.36 -4.93
CA GLU A 61 7.58 5.81 -5.02
C GLU A 61 6.24 6.44 -5.41
N GLU A 62 5.66 7.20 -4.50
CA GLU A 62 4.36 7.86 -4.71
C GLU A 62 4.53 9.39 -4.70
N PRO A 63 4.16 10.09 -5.80
CA PRO A 63 3.66 9.56 -7.07
C PRO A 63 4.76 8.96 -7.95
N LEU A 64 4.40 7.98 -8.80
CA LEU A 64 5.34 7.44 -9.78
C LEU A 64 5.83 8.52 -10.75
N PRO A 65 7.13 8.55 -11.09
CA PRO A 65 7.64 9.47 -12.09
C PRO A 65 7.08 9.17 -13.48
N ALA A 66 6.96 10.22 -14.30
CA ALA A 66 6.50 10.05 -15.68
C ALA A 66 7.42 9.09 -16.45
N GLY A 67 6.82 8.16 -17.20
CA GLY A 67 7.56 7.15 -17.95
C GLY A 67 8.00 5.93 -17.14
N HIS A 68 7.60 5.83 -15.88
CA HIS A 68 7.88 4.63 -15.09
C HIS A 68 7.30 3.37 -15.78
N PRO A 69 8.03 2.22 -15.79
CA PRO A 69 7.59 1.00 -16.49
C PRO A 69 6.21 0.50 -16.07
N LEU A 70 5.81 0.69 -14.83
CA LEU A 70 4.46 0.35 -14.34
C LEU A 70 3.36 1.18 -15.03
N LEU A 71 3.64 2.42 -15.47
CA LEU A 71 2.67 3.30 -16.14
C LEU A 71 2.62 3.08 -17.65
N THR A 72 3.64 2.47 -18.24
CA THR A 72 3.74 2.29 -19.70
C THR A 72 3.27 0.92 -20.18
N ASN A 73 3.06 -0.03 -19.27
CA ASN A 73 2.59 -1.37 -19.62
C ASN A 73 1.05 -1.43 -19.60
N PRO A 74 0.37 -1.75 -20.70
CA PRO A 74 -1.10 -1.76 -20.78
C PRO A 74 -1.77 -2.83 -19.90
N ASN A 75 -1.02 -3.82 -19.43
CA ASN A 75 -1.52 -4.89 -18.55
C ASN A 75 -1.31 -4.56 -17.07
N ILE A 76 -0.83 -3.36 -16.73
CA ILE A 76 -0.69 -2.89 -15.36
C ILE A 76 -1.63 -1.70 -15.14
N VAL A 77 -2.48 -1.81 -14.13
CA VAL A 77 -3.36 -0.73 -13.69
C VAL A 77 -2.81 -0.17 -12.38
N VAL A 78 -2.57 1.14 -12.35
CA VAL A 78 -2.13 1.85 -11.13
C VAL A 78 -3.17 2.89 -10.77
N THR A 79 -3.65 2.88 -9.53
CA THR A 79 -4.50 3.92 -8.94
C THR A 79 -3.71 4.73 -7.91
N PRO A 80 -4.06 6.01 -7.66
CA PRO A 80 -3.21 6.90 -6.87
C PRO A 80 -3.47 6.79 -5.35
N HIS A 81 -3.34 5.59 -4.78
CA HIS A 81 -3.48 5.27 -3.35
C HIS A 81 -4.83 5.75 -2.78
N ILE A 82 -5.91 5.35 -3.42
CA ILE A 82 -7.28 5.78 -3.09
C ILE A 82 -8.17 4.66 -2.52
N GLY A 83 -7.63 3.46 -2.35
CA GLY A 83 -8.41 2.31 -1.89
C GLY A 83 -9.08 2.50 -0.52
N GLY A 84 -8.51 3.35 0.35
CA GLY A 84 -9.13 3.74 1.61
C GLY A 84 -10.10 4.92 1.52
N GLY A 85 -10.24 5.57 0.34
CA GLY A 85 -11.05 6.76 0.11
C GLY A 85 -12.53 6.43 -0.13
N THR A 86 -13.18 5.71 0.78
CA THR A 86 -14.60 5.37 0.68
C THR A 86 -15.50 6.52 1.12
N ALA A 87 -16.74 6.57 0.61
CA ALA A 87 -17.67 7.66 0.92
C ALA A 87 -18.04 7.74 2.42
N ASP A 88 -17.99 6.61 3.11
CA ASP A 88 -18.35 6.47 4.53
C ASP A 88 -17.16 6.65 5.50
N ILE A 89 -15.93 6.79 4.99
CA ILE A 89 -14.74 6.91 5.84
C ILE A 89 -14.83 8.12 6.80
N GLY A 90 -15.45 9.21 6.33
CA GLY A 90 -15.69 10.40 7.13
C GLY A 90 -16.60 10.15 8.32
N ASP A 91 -17.64 9.35 8.15
CA ASP A 91 -18.60 9.03 9.20
C ASP A 91 -17.97 8.22 10.35
N VAL A 92 -16.89 7.50 10.06
CA VAL A 92 -16.14 6.72 11.06
C VAL A 92 -15.01 7.54 11.68
N ILE A 93 -14.16 8.17 10.85
CA ILE A 93 -12.94 8.84 11.35
C ILE A 93 -13.24 10.19 12.01
N MET A 94 -14.19 10.96 11.50
CA MET A 94 -14.42 12.32 12.02
C MET A 94 -14.93 12.33 13.48
N PRO A 95 -15.82 11.44 13.93
CA PRO A 95 -16.19 11.35 15.35
C PRO A 95 -15.00 10.97 16.24
N MET A 96 -14.15 10.02 15.81
CA MET A 96 -12.96 9.59 16.56
C MET A 96 -11.97 10.76 16.72
N LEU A 97 -11.70 11.47 15.63
CA LEU A 97 -10.83 12.64 15.64
C LEU A 97 -11.37 13.76 16.53
N ALA A 98 -12.67 14.03 16.47
CA ALA A 98 -13.30 15.04 17.31
C ALA A 98 -13.22 14.70 18.80
N GLU A 99 -13.33 13.42 19.16
CA GLU A 99 -13.17 12.94 20.53
C GLU A 99 -11.72 13.09 21.01
N ASP A 100 -10.75 12.72 20.19
CA ASP A 100 -9.34 12.88 20.50
C ASP A 100 -8.96 14.36 20.69
N ILE A 101 -9.46 15.25 19.84
CA ILE A 101 -9.22 16.71 19.97
C ILE A 101 -9.81 17.23 21.31
N LYS A 102 -11.01 16.82 21.68
CA LYS A 102 -11.63 17.22 22.97
C LYS A 102 -10.83 16.70 24.16
N THR A 103 -10.34 15.46 24.07
CA THR A 103 -9.52 14.84 25.12
C THR A 103 -8.21 15.58 25.29
N MET A 104 -7.54 15.95 24.18
CA MET A 104 -6.33 16.78 24.21
C MET A 104 -6.58 18.17 24.75
N ALA A 105 -7.66 18.83 24.37
CA ALA A 105 -8.03 20.17 24.87
C ALA A 105 -8.29 20.16 26.38
N ALA A 106 -8.71 19.04 26.94
CA ALA A 106 -8.86 18.84 28.39
C ALA A 106 -7.55 18.47 29.12
N GLY A 107 -6.41 18.45 28.41
CA GLY A 107 -5.10 18.12 28.98
C GLY A 107 -4.85 16.61 29.15
N ASN A 108 -5.66 15.79 28.56
CA ASN A 108 -5.56 14.32 28.64
C ASN A 108 -4.95 13.71 27.39
N LEU A 109 -4.44 12.49 27.49
CA LEU A 109 -3.94 11.72 26.35
C LEU A 109 -5.09 11.26 25.46
N PRO A 110 -5.01 11.43 24.12
CA PRO A 110 -6.03 10.97 23.19
C PRO A 110 -6.30 9.47 23.31
N ILE A 111 -7.56 9.07 23.12
CA ILE A 111 -8.01 7.68 23.27
C ILE A 111 -7.33 6.78 22.23
N HIS A 112 -7.24 7.26 20.98
CA HIS A 112 -6.72 6.51 19.84
C HIS A 112 -5.21 6.68 19.62
N THR A 113 -4.46 7.08 20.67
CA THR A 113 -3.00 7.20 20.60
C THR A 113 -2.35 5.83 20.38
N VAL A 114 -1.56 5.71 19.31
CA VAL A 114 -0.87 4.45 18.93
C VAL A 114 0.51 4.27 19.57
N ASN A 115 1.13 5.35 20.07
CA ASN A 115 2.48 5.36 20.62
C ASN A 115 2.50 5.76 22.11
N LYS A 116 1.53 5.27 22.89
CA LYS A 116 1.35 5.59 24.32
C LYS A 116 2.60 5.33 25.14
N GLU A 117 3.36 4.29 24.83
CA GLU A 117 4.58 3.91 25.51
C GLU A 117 5.71 4.95 25.44
N TYR A 118 5.70 5.82 24.42
CA TYR A 118 6.69 6.89 24.26
C TYR A 118 6.29 8.20 24.94
N LEU A 119 5.01 8.35 25.30
CA LEU A 119 4.47 9.60 25.87
C LEU A 119 4.45 9.60 27.41
N ASN A 120 4.65 8.45 28.04
CA ASN A 120 4.66 8.28 29.50
C ASN A 120 6.09 8.30 30.08
N LYS A 121 7.04 8.97 29.44
CA LYS A 121 8.43 9.13 29.91
C LYS A 121 8.64 10.46 30.60
#